data_649e7a885357d78abd88bbb7cdf6d7b4
#
_entry.id   649e7a885357d78abd88bbb7cdf6d7b4
#
_cell.length_a   1.000
_cell.length_b   1.000
_cell.length_c   1.000
_cell.angle_alpha   90.00
_cell.angle_beta   90.00
_cell.angle_gamma   90.00
#
_symmetry.space_group_name_H-M   'P 1'
#
loop_
_entity.id
_entity.type
_entity.pdbx_description
1 polymer ?
#
loop_
_entity_poly.entity_id
_entity_poly.type
_entity_poly.pdbx_seq_one_letter_code
_entity_poly.pdbx_strand_id
1 'polypeptide(L)'
;MESLKDLEQKISQKMSDFYEKELGLRPSAVRSAFQGDLLIIRFENALSPSEVNLITQEAGKRLIKEVHEKLAQQILPGIQSILRHLTGRKAVGVDIEFHERGREKVFFITMETPLEEPPAQETPED
;
A
#
# COMPACT_ATOMS: atom_id res chain seq x y z
N MET A 1 6.66 -16.57 -17.32
CA MET A 1 5.44 -16.36 -16.54
C MET A 1 5.77 -15.71 -15.21
N GLU A 2 5.00 -14.72 -14.86
CA GLU A 2 5.28 -13.97 -13.65
C GLU A 2 4.73 -14.67 -12.42
N SER A 3 5.57 -14.83 -11.39
CA SER A 3 5.12 -15.40 -10.14
C SER A 3 4.43 -14.33 -9.30
N LEU A 4 3.71 -14.76 -8.27
CA LEU A 4 3.10 -13.82 -7.33
C LEU A 4 4.17 -12.97 -6.67
N LYS A 5 5.30 -13.57 -6.34
CA LYS A 5 6.40 -12.84 -5.72
C LYS A 5 6.97 -11.78 -6.65
N ASP A 6 7.11 -12.09 -7.94
CA ASP A 6 7.58 -11.12 -8.92
C ASP A 6 6.60 -9.95 -9.02
N LEU A 7 5.31 -10.27 -8.99
CA LEU A 7 4.27 -9.25 -9.04
C LEU A 7 4.34 -8.34 -7.81
N GLU A 8 4.54 -8.93 -6.63
CA GLU A 8 4.67 -8.17 -5.40
C GLU A 8 5.85 -7.22 -5.46
N GLN A 9 6.97 -7.66 -6.04
CA GLN A 9 8.14 -6.80 -6.20
C GLN A 9 7.87 -5.63 -7.13
N LYS A 10 7.18 -5.89 -8.23
CA LYS A 10 6.80 -4.81 -9.15
C LYS A 10 5.88 -3.80 -8.48
N ILE A 11 4.93 -4.30 -7.69
CA ILE A 11 4.03 -3.43 -6.94
C ILE A 11 4.82 -2.58 -5.96
N SER A 12 5.74 -3.18 -5.23
CA SER A 12 6.57 -2.44 -4.26
C SER A 12 7.33 -1.31 -4.93
N GLN A 13 7.90 -1.59 -6.09
CA GLN A 13 8.68 -0.60 -6.82
C GLN A 13 7.81 0.56 -7.28
N LYS A 14 6.68 0.25 -7.90
CA LYS A 14 5.76 1.29 -8.36
C LYS A 14 5.18 2.08 -7.21
N MET A 15 4.88 1.42 -6.09
CA MET A 15 4.32 2.11 -4.94
C MET A 15 5.36 2.98 -4.23
N SER A 16 6.63 2.61 -4.29
CA SER A 16 7.69 3.46 -3.76
C SER A 16 7.72 4.79 -4.51
N ASP A 17 7.69 4.73 -5.84
CA ASP A 17 7.67 5.92 -6.68
C ASP A 17 6.40 6.75 -6.45
N PHE A 18 5.27 6.07 -6.36
CA PHE A 18 3.99 6.71 -6.11
C PHE A 18 3.98 7.43 -4.77
N TYR A 19 4.50 6.78 -3.72
CA TYR A 19 4.56 7.36 -2.39
C TYR A 19 5.39 8.64 -2.40
N GLU A 20 6.55 8.59 -3.03
CA GLU A 20 7.42 9.78 -3.11
C GLU A 20 6.73 10.91 -3.85
N LYS A 21 6.09 10.60 -4.97
CA LYS A 21 5.42 11.60 -5.78
C LYS A 21 4.25 12.25 -5.06
N GLU A 22 3.42 11.42 -4.39
CA GLU A 22 2.19 11.91 -3.78
C GLU A 22 2.41 12.45 -2.38
N LEU A 23 3.34 11.90 -1.63
CA LEU A 23 3.51 12.24 -0.23
C LEU A 23 4.83 12.96 0.06
N GLY A 24 5.68 13.10 -0.95
CA GLY A 24 6.88 13.92 -0.84
C GLY A 24 8.02 13.32 -0.03
N LEU A 25 7.95 12.04 0.26
CA LEU A 25 8.97 11.36 1.06
C LEU A 25 9.27 10.01 0.46
N ARG A 26 10.55 9.70 0.25
CA ARG A 26 10.91 8.40 -0.29
C ARG A 26 11.15 7.42 0.86
N PRO A 27 10.36 6.34 0.93
CA PRO A 27 10.57 5.32 1.96
C PRO A 27 11.92 4.65 1.78
N SER A 28 12.50 4.16 2.87
CA SER A 28 13.77 3.45 2.79
C SER A 28 13.59 2.04 2.22
N ALA A 29 12.41 1.45 2.38
CA ALA A 29 12.08 0.16 1.80
C ALA A 29 10.57 0.05 1.68
N VAL A 30 10.11 -0.71 0.68
CA VAL A 30 8.68 -0.98 0.47
C VAL A 30 8.53 -2.47 0.26
N ARG A 31 7.59 -3.08 0.99
CA ARG A 31 7.29 -4.50 0.90
C ARG A 31 5.81 -4.70 0.68
N SER A 32 5.50 -5.58 -0.25
CA SER A 32 4.10 -5.88 -0.60
C SER A 32 3.85 -7.37 -0.44
N ALA A 33 2.67 -7.71 0.06
CA ALA A 33 2.27 -9.11 0.19
C ALA A 33 0.76 -9.22 0.01
N PHE A 34 0.35 -10.22 -0.76
CA PHE A 34 -1.07 -10.54 -0.91
C PHE A 34 -1.47 -11.58 0.13
N GLN A 35 -2.66 -11.38 0.68
CA GLN A 35 -3.28 -12.34 1.59
C GLN A 35 -4.77 -12.35 1.28
N GLY A 36 -5.19 -13.32 0.48
CA GLY A 36 -6.57 -13.34 0.01
C GLY A 36 -6.84 -12.14 -0.87
N ASP A 37 -7.90 -11.41 -0.55
CA ASP A 37 -8.25 -10.20 -1.27
C ASP A 37 -7.59 -8.95 -0.69
N LEU A 38 -6.66 -9.13 0.24
CA LEU A 38 -5.99 -8.02 0.90
C LEU A 38 -4.56 -7.91 0.40
N LEU A 39 -4.19 -6.73 -0.05
CA LEU A 39 -2.80 -6.41 -0.39
C LEU A 39 -2.26 -5.50 0.70
N ILE A 40 -1.22 -5.95 1.36
CA ILE A 40 -0.59 -5.19 2.44
C ILE A 40 0.72 -4.61 1.92
N ILE A 41 0.87 -3.30 1.98
CA ILE A 41 2.10 -2.64 1.54
C ILE A 41 2.68 -1.88 2.71
N ARG A 42 3.91 -2.22 3.07
CA ARG A 42 4.62 -1.62 4.21
C ARG A 42 5.70 -0.69 3.68
N PHE A 43 5.62 0.56 4.12
CA PHE A 43 6.57 1.61 3.75
C PHE A 43 7.42 1.92 4.96
N GLU A 44 8.68 1.52 4.93
CA GLU A 44 9.58 1.72 6.06
C GLU A 44 10.16 3.12 6.05
N ASN A 45 10.32 3.68 7.25
CA ASN A 45 10.87 5.02 7.44
C ASN A 45 10.09 6.04 6.62
N ALA A 46 8.77 5.97 6.71
CA ALA A 46 7.87 6.71 5.84
C ALA A 46 7.11 7.83 6.56
N LEU A 47 7.44 8.08 7.81
CA LEU A 47 6.87 9.21 8.54
C LEU A 47 7.79 10.41 8.40
N SER A 48 7.21 11.56 8.05
CA SER A 48 7.97 12.81 7.98
C SER A 48 8.36 13.26 9.39
N PRO A 49 9.35 14.16 9.51
CA PRO A 49 9.69 14.70 10.83
C PRO A 49 8.50 15.34 11.53
N SER A 50 7.64 16.03 10.78
CA SER A 50 6.43 16.64 11.36
C SER A 50 5.49 15.56 11.92
N GLU A 51 5.32 14.48 11.19
CA GLU A 51 4.47 13.38 11.64
C GLU A 51 5.04 12.73 12.90
N VAL A 52 6.36 12.52 12.92
CA VAL A 52 7.01 11.95 14.10
C VAL A 52 6.76 12.81 15.33
N ASN A 53 6.86 14.12 15.18
CA ASN A 53 6.58 15.03 16.30
C ASN A 53 5.13 14.96 16.75
N LEU A 54 4.19 14.90 15.81
CA LEU A 54 2.77 14.87 16.14
C LEU A 54 2.37 13.62 16.90
N ILE A 55 2.93 12.47 16.53
CA ILE A 55 2.50 11.21 17.15
C ILE A 55 3.05 10.99 18.55
N THR A 56 3.85 11.93 19.08
CA THR A 56 4.29 11.84 20.47
C THR A 56 3.17 12.15 21.45
N GLN A 57 2.06 12.71 20.98
CA GLN A 57 0.93 13.09 21.84
C GLN A 57 -0.36 12.52 21.27
N GLU A 58 -1.33 12.26 22.15
CA GLU A 58 -2.60 11.64 21.75
C GLU A 58 -3.36 12.52 20.76
N ALA A 59 -3.39 13.84 21.00
CA ALA A 59 -4.06 14.75 20.09
C ALA A 59 -3.44 14.71 18.69
N GLY A 60 -2.11 14.63 18.63
CA GLY A 60 -1.39 14.54 17.37
C GLY A 60 -1.67 13.23 16.64
N LYS A 61 -1.75 12.13 17.39
CA LYS A 61 -2.11 10.83 16.80
C LYS A 61 -3.48 10.87 16.17
N ARG A 62 -4.45 11.47 16.84
CA ARG A 62 -5.80 11.60 16.29
C ARG A 62 -5.80 12.44 15.02
N LEU A 63 -5.04 13.52 15.02
CA LEU A 63 -4.93 14.39 13.85
C LEU A 63 -4.34 13.63 12.66
N ILE A 64 -3.26 12.88 12.89
CA ILE A 64 -2.63 12.09 11.86
C ILE A 64 -3.61 11.07 11.30
N LYS A 65 -4.40 10.44 12.16
CA LYS A 65 -5.38 9.46 11.73
C LYS A 65 -6.42 10.08 10.81
N GLU A 66 -6.91 11.27 11.15
CA GLU A 66 -7.87 11.98 10.31
C GLU A 66 -7.25 12.36 8.97
N VAL A 67 -6.01 12.82 8.99
CA VAL A 67 -5.30 13.16 7.76
C VAL A 67 -5.16 11.92 6.87
N HIS A 68 -4.81 10.77 7.46
CA HIS A 68 -4.66 9.54 6.70
C HIS A 68 -5.97 9.07 6.08
N GLU A 69 -7.10 9.27 6.79
CA GLU A 69 -8.41 8.91 6.24
C GLU A 69 -8.73 9.73 4.99
N LYS A 70 -8.46 11.03 5.06
CA LYS A 70 -8.70 11.90 3.91
C LYS A 70 -7.72 11.61 2.78
N LEU A 71 -6.47 11.39 3.15
CA LEU A 71 -5.43 11.07 2.19
C LEU A 71 -5.76 9.78 1.43
N ALA A 72 -6.24 8.77 2.15
CA ALA A 72 -6.61 7.50 1.53
C ALA A 72 -7.63 7.70 0.41
N GLN A 73 -8.62 8.56 0.64
CA GLN A 73 -9.62 8.86 -0.38
C GLN A 73 -8.99 9.54 -1.60
N GLN A 74 -8.05 10.45 -1.36
CA GLN A 74 -7.41 11.18 -2.44
C GLN A 74 -6.50 10.34 -3.28
N ILE A 75 -5.77 9.39 -2.67
CA ILE A 75 -4.79 8.61 -3.41
C ILE A 75 -5.37 7.31 -3.99
N LEU A 76 -6.58 6.92 -3.59
CA LEU A 76 -7.17 5.68 -4.08
C LEU A 76 -7.22 5.59 -5.61
N PRO A 77 -7.64 6.63 -6.34
CA PRO A 77 -7.67 6.51 -7.81
C PRO A 77 -6.30 6.21 -8.42
N GLY A 78 -5.22 6.78 -7.87
CA GLY A 78 -3.88 6.49 -8.34
C GLY A 78 -3.47 5.06 -8.04
N ILE A 79 -3.81 4.58 -6.85
CA ILE A 79 -3.56 3.20 -6.47
C ILE A 79 -4.34 2.25 -7.38
N GLN A 80 -5.60 2.57 -7.65
CA GLN A 80 -6.42 1.78 -8.55
C GLN A 80 -5.80 1.66 -9.94
N SER A 81 -5.28 2.77 -10.45
CA SER A 81 -4.64 2.78 -11.76
C SER A 81 -3.41 1.89 -11.80
N ILE A 82 -2.56 2.01 -10.80
CA ILE A 82 -1.33 1.21 -10.71
C ILE A 82 -1.67 -0.29 -10.63
N LEU A 83 -2.56 -0.64 -9.73
CA LEU A 83 -2.87 -2.04 -9.49
C LEU A 83 -3.63 -2.66 -10.66
N ARG A 84 -4.51 -1.90 -11.30
CA ARG A 84 -5.19 -2.38 -12.49
C ARG A 84 -4.19 -2.70 -13.59
N HIS A 85 -3.23 -1.81 -13.77
CA HIS A 85 -2.19 -2.02 -14.78
C HIS A 85 -1.35 -3.25 -14.48
N LEU A 86 -0.95 -3.43 -13.22
CA LEU A 86 -0.05 -4.52 -12.85
C LEU A 86 -0.75 -5.86 -12.64
N THR A 87 -1.99 -5.84 -12.13
CA THR A 87 -2.68 -7.08 -11.75
C THR A 87 -3.88 -7.41 -12.62
N GLY A 88 -4.38 -6.43 -13.36
CA GLY A 88 -5.64 -6.60 -14.09
C GLY A 88 -6.85 -6.61 -13.17
N ARG A 89 -6.67 -6.36 -11.88
CA ARG A 89 -7.74 -6.41 -10.89
C ARG A 89 -7.96 -5.05 -10.28
N LYS A 90 -9.15 -4.85 -9.73
CA LYS A 90 -9.55 -3.56 -9.18
C LYS A 90 -9.34 -3.52 -7.67
N ALA A 91 -8.68 -2.45 -7.21
CA ALA A 91 -8.63 -2.14 -5.79
C ALA A 91 -9.91 -1.38 -5.43
N VAL A 92 -10.57 -1.78 -4.35
CA VAL A 92 -11.85 -1.18 -3.98
C VAL A 92 -11.76 -0.28 -2.75
N GLY A 93 -10.65 -0.32 -2.04
CA GLY A 93 -10.47 0.55 -0.88
C GLY A 93 -9.06 0.50 -0.37
N VAL A 94 -8.70 1.52 0.41
CA VAL A 94 -7.40 1.56 1.08
C VAL A 94 -7.58 2.17 2.46
N ASP A 95 -6.93 1.55 3.45
CA ASP A 95 -6.78 2.09 4.79
C ASP A 95 -5.31 2.31 5.05
N ILE A 96 -4.98 3.44 5.68
CA ILE A 96 -3.61 3.80 5.99
C ILE A 96 -3.44 3.77 7.50
N GLU A 97 -2.46 2.99 7.95
CA GLU A 97 -2.07 2.91 9.36
C GLU A 97 -0.64 3.36 9.50
N PHE A 98 -0.24 3.69 10.71
CA PHE A 98 1.16 4.01 10.98
C PHE A 98 1.60 3.32 12.25
N HIS A 99 2.91 3.01 12.31
CA HIS A 99 3.53 2.45 13.48
C HIS A 99 4.63 3.40 13.94
N GLU A 100 4.61 3.76 15.21
CA GLU A 100 5.63 4.68 15.76
C GLU A 100 7.00 4.04 15.71
N ARG A 101 7.06 2.75 16.06
CA ARG A 101 8.29 1.99 16.00
C ARG A 101 8.64 1.76 14.53
N GLY A 102 9.81 2.19 14.13
CA GLY A 102 10.26 2.06 12.76
C GLY A 102 9.70 3.10 11.81
N ARG A 103 8.86 4.00 12.31
CA ARG A 103 8.28 5.09 11.51
C ARG A 103 7.65 4.56 10.23
N GLU A 104 6.90 3.51 10.37
CA GLU A 104 6.34 2.76 9.24
C GLU A 104 4.93 3.22 8.94
N LYS A 105 4.60 3.30 7.65
CA LYS A 105 3.20 3.40 7.20
C LYS A 105 2.84 2.10 6.51
N VAL A 106 1.59 1.68 6.71
CA VAL A 106 1.09 0.45 6.11
C VAL A 106 -0.21 0.79 5.38
N PHE A 107 -0.26 0.41 4.10
CA PHE A 107 -1.49 0.51 3.32
C PHE A 107 -2.13 -0.86 3.28
N PHE A 108 -3.38 -0.92 3.72
CA PHE A 108 -4.21 -2.12 3.60
C PHE A 108 -5.16 -1.89 2.44
N ILE A 109 -4.90 -2.54 1.33
CA ILE A 109 -5.67 -2.34 0.10
C ILE A 109 -6.54 -3.56 -0.12
N THR A 110 -7.86 -3.32 -0.20
CA THR A 110 -8.81 -4.38 -0.48
C THR A 110 -9.01 -4.50 -1.98
N MET A 111 -8.80 -5.68 -2.51
CA MET A 111 -9.00 -5.99 -3.92
C MET A 111 -10.39 -6.58 -4.12
N GLU A 112 -10.96 -6.40 -5.30
CA GLU A 112 -12.29 -6.96 -5.58
C GLU A 112 -12.29 -8.48 -5.61
N THR A 113 -11.14 -9.10 -5.91
CA THR A 113 -10.99 -10.55 -5.94
C THR A 113 -9.65 -10.94 -5.36
N PRO A 114 -9.54 -12.15 -4.80
CA PRO A 114 -8.26 -12.62 -4.26
C PRO A 114 -7.19 -12.77 -5.33
N LEU A 115 -5.95 -12.62 -4.93
CA LEU A 115 -4.80 -12.75 -5.82
C LEU A 115 -3.75 -13.71 -5.25
N GLU A 116 -4.16 -14.57 -4.34
CA GLU A 116 -3.22 -15.54 -3.77
C GLU A 116 -2.79 -16.59 -4.78
N GLU A 117 -3.72 -16.97 -5.65
CA GLU A 117 -3.41 -17.96 -6.66
C GLU A 117 -2.79 -17.27 -7.85
N PRO A 118 -1.74 -17.83 -8.44
CA PRO A 118 -1.26 -17.26 -9.68
C PRO A 118 -2.41 -17.20 -10.67
N PRO A 119 -2.54 -16.11 -11.37
CA PRO A 119 -3.57 -16.03 -12.39
C PRO A 119 -3.34 -17.13 -13.35
N ALA A 120 -4.09 -17.68 -13.83
CA ALA A 120 -3.82 -18.63 -14.76
C ALA A 120 -3.62 -19.98 -14.30
N GLN A 121 -3.76 -20.14 -13.75
CA GLN A 121 -3.56 -21.28 -13.60
C GLN A 121 -4.35 -22.09 -14.14
N GLU A 122 -4.33 -21.80 -14.46
CA GLU A 122 -4.69 -22.22 -14.95
C GLU A 122 -5.01 -22.86 -15.35
N THR A 123 -5.41 -23.59 -15.43
CA THR A 123 -5.65 -24.27 -15.66
C THR A 123 -5.80 -24.94 -16.09
N PRO A 124 -5.86 -25.65 -16.43
CA PRO A 124 -6.19 -26.42 -16.83
C PRO A 124 -6.64 -27.17 -16.94
N GLU A 125 -6.91 -27.62 -16.92
CA GLU A 125 -7.27 -28.25 -17.10
C GLU A 125 -7.34 -28.77 -17.51
N ASP A 126 -7.24 -28.94 -17.47
CA ASP A 126 -7.22 -29.46 -17.91
C ASP A 126 -7.17 -29.96 -18.15
#